data_02a31173209b87193679e8d39a5f8c46
#
_entry.id   02a31173209b87193679e8d39a5f8c46
#
_cell.length_a   1.000
_cell.length_b   1.000
_cell.length_c   1.000
_cell.angle_alpha   90.00
_cell.angle_beta   90.00
_cell.angle_gamma   90.00
#
_symmetry.space_group_name_H-M   'P 1'
#
loop_
_entity.id
_entity.type
_entity.pdbx_description
1 polymer ?
#
loop_
_entity_poly.entity_id
_entity_poly.type
_entity_poly.pdbx_seq_one_letter_code
_entity_poly.pdbx_strand_id
1 'polypeptide(L)'
;MKVLPLITLTIIVCVGCEMGSHLVKEEKGIKINSPESSIKEVEELINDYNNAFIAKEYSKIDDLTEVPFVLVNNDKTVSFSTKKELIAEYKRIRESLVESDYSHSEITSLEIIKLNNFISTAKMAYDRYNKSGGVFHSGEGIYLYRKKNERLFLVGRIESSQKDAL
;
A
#
# COMPACT_ATOMS: atom_id res chain seq x y z
N MET A 1 61.69 -56.71 -5.53
CA MET A 1 60.39 -57.44 -5.50
C MET A 1 59.50 -56.80 -4.48
N LYS A 2 58.54 -55.98 -4.92
CA LYS A 2 57.49 -55.43 -4.04
C LYS A 2 56.20 -55.69 -4.76
N VAL A 3 55.35 -56.50 -4.15
CA VAL A 3 54.05 -56.91 -4.64
C VAL A 3 53.02 -55.78 -4.30
N LEU A 4 52.31 -55.32 -5.25
CA LEU A 4 51.22 -54.32 -5.13
C LEU A 4 49.91 -55.04 -4.87
N PRO A 5 49.09 -54.68 -3.88
CA PRO A 5 47.78 -55.29 -3.68
C PRO A 5 46.73 -54.66 -4.61
N LEU A 6 45.94 -55.51 -5.19
CA LEU A 6 44.80 -55.26 -6.05
C LEU A 6 43.64 -54.73 -5.19
N ILE A 7 43.18 -53.51 -5.45
CA ILE A 7 41.99 -52.93 -4.80
C ILE A 7 40.77 -53.33 -5.61
N THR A 8 39.95 -54.19 -5.01
CA THR A 8 38.67 -54.63 -5.59
C THR A 8 37.61 -53.54 -5.30
N LEU A 9 37.13 -52.89 -6.37
CA LEU A 9 36.04 -51.91 -6.33
C LEU A 9 34.69 -52.63 -6.20
N THR A 10 34.06 -52.60 -5.06
CA THR A 10 32.74 -53.16 -4.83
C THR A 10 31.69 -52.09 -5.22
N ILE A 11 30.98 -52.34 -6.31
CA ILE A 11 29.83 -51.52 -6.74
C ILE A 11 28.63 -51.94 -5.89
N ILE A 12 28.16 -51.04 -5.03
CA ILE A 12 26.87 -51.17 -4.33
C ILE A 12 25.77 -50.64 -5.24
N VAL A 13 25.00 -51.54 -5.78
CA VAL A 13 23.75 -51.20 -6.49
C VAL A 13 22.68 -50.95 -5.43
N CYS A 14 22.32 -49.72 -5.20
CA CYS A 14 21.11 -49.38 -4.43
C CYS A 14 19.88 -49.62 -5.29
N VAL A 15 19.18 -50.69 -4.94
CA VAL A 15 17.87 -51.03 -5.48
C VAL A 15 16.86 -49.96 -5.03
N GLY A 16 16.01 -49.55 -5.99
CA GLY A 16 15.06 -48.47 -5.89
C GLY A 16 14.09 -48.56 -4.71
N CYS A 17 13.88 -47.45 -4.10
CA CYS A 17 12.69 -47.17 -3.30
C CYS A 17 11.65 -46.52 -4.24
N GLU A 18 10.66 -47.27 -4.66
CA GLU A 18 9.42 -46.76 -5.22
C GLU A 18 8.71 -45.94 -4.15
N MET A 19 8.82 -44.63 -4.23
CA MET A 19 7.97 -43.74 -3.44
C MET A 19 6.61 -43.65 -4.11
N GLY A 20 5.64 -44.22 -3.41
CA GLY A 20 4.24 -44.21 -3.76
C GLY A 20 3.73 -42.82 -4.06
N SER A 21 2.98 -42.72 -5.13
CA SER A 21 2.21 -41.54 -5.49
C SER A 21 1.18 -41.24 -4.40
N HIS A 22 1.53 -40.30 -3.50
CA HIS A 22 0.54 -39.63 -2.65
C HIS A 22 -0.32 -38.75 -3.54
N LEU A 23 -1.55 -39.23 -3.78
CA LEU A 23 -2.66 -38.44 -4.29
C LEU A 23 -2.80 -37.17 -3.39
N VAL A 24 -2.29 -36.04 -3.87
CA VAL A 24 -2.62 -34.73 -3.35
C VAL A 24 -4.10 -34.53 -3.66
N LYS A 25 -4.95 -34.63 -2.63
CA LYS A 25 -6.33 -34.18 -2.71
C LYS A 25 -6.30 -32.70 -3.12
N GLU A 26 -6.92 -32.39 -4.25
CA GLU A 26 -7.24 -31.02 -4.63
C GLU A 26 -8.04 -30.37 -3.49
N GLU A 27 -7.37 -29.56 -2.67
CA GLU A 27 -8.04 -28.60 -1.82
C GLU A 27 -8.72 -27.57 -2.71
N LYS A 28 -10.02 -27.41 -2.54
CA LYS A 28 -10.88 -26.44 -3.21
C LYS A 28 -10.19 -25.08 -3.24
N GLY A 29 -9.97 -24.61 -4.47
CA GLY A 29 -9.18 -23.42 -4.79
C GLY A 29 -9.49 -22.21 -3.96
N ILE A 30 -8.63 -21.93 -3.01
CA ILE A 30 -8.40 -20.58 -2.54
C ILE A 30 -7.75 -19.85 -3.73
N LYS A 31 -8.51 -18.97 -4.37
CA LYS A 31 -7.93 -18.02 -5.32
C LYS A 31 -6.97 -17.15 -4.51
N ILE A 32 -5.71 -17.51 -4.50
CA ILE A 32 -4.64 -16.63 -4.04
C ILE A 32 -4.61 -15.52 -5.09
N ASN A 33 -5.24 -14.37 -4.79
CA ASN A 33 -5.05 -13.18 -5.61
C ASN A 33 -3.56 -12.98 -5.75
N SER A 34 -3.07 -12.92 -6.97
CA SER A 34 -1.65 -12.73 -7.23
C SER A 34 -1.18 -11.47 -6.51
N PRO A 35 0.07 -11.37 -6.08
CA PRO A 35 0.62 -10.14 -5.48
C PRO A 35 0.34 -8.89 -6.32
N GLU A 36 0.36 -9.03 -7.63
CA GLU A 36 0.11 -8.01 -8.63
C GLU A 36 -1.33 -7.45 -8.59
N SER A 37 -2.35 -8.31 -8.45
CA SER A 37 -3.75 -7.86 -8.37
C SER A 37 -4.03 -7.01 -7.13
N SER A 38 -3.37 -7.30 -6.01
CA SER A 38 -3.56 -6.55 -4.77
C SER A 38 -2.79 -5.23 -4.75
N ILE A 39 -1.69 -5.11 -5.47
CA ILE A 39 -1.00 -3.83 -5.71
C ILE A 39 -1.90 -2.91 -6.53
N LYS A 40 -2.49 -3.43 -7.59
CA LYS A 40 -3.42 -2.69 -8.45
C LYS A 40 -4.64 -2.17 -7.68
N GLU A 41 -5.22 -2.96 -6.76
CA GLU A 41 -6.32 -2.50 -5.90
C GLU A 41 -5.92 -1.27 -5.06
N VAL A 42 -4.66 -1.23 -4.54
CA VAL A 42 -4.16 -0.08 -3.78
C VAL A 42 -3.96 1.13 -4.69
N GLU A 43 -3.37 0.95 -5.88
CA GLU A 43 -3.19 2.03 -6.86
C GLU A 43 -4.52 2.65 -7.28
N GLU A 44 -5.54 1.83 -7.55
CA GLU A 44 -6.88 2.28 -7.91
C GLU A 44 -7.50 3.11 -6.76
N LEU A 45 -7.37 2.65 -5.51
CA LEU A 45 -7.89 3.40 -4.36
C LEU A 45 -7.14 4.74 -4.17
N ILE A 46 -5.81 4.77 -4.35
CA ILE A 46 -5.01 5.99 -4.28
C ILE A 46 -5.49 7.02 -5.31
N ASN A 47 -5.68 6.60 -6.56
CA ASN A 47 -6.14 7.46 -7.63
C ASN A 47 -7.55 7.98 -7.37
N ASP A 48 -8.46 7.11 -6.94
CA ASP A 48 -9.82 7.47 -6.57
C ASP A 48 -9.88 8.47 -5.42
N TYR A 49 -9.06 8.24 -4.39
CA TYR A 49 -8.94 9.15 -3.25
C TYR A 49 -8.38 10.52 -3.67
N ASN A 50 -7.31 10.55 -4.48
CA ASN A 50 -6.71 11.80 -4.95
C ASN A 50 -7.71 12.60 -5.80
N ASN A 51 -8.40 11.95 -6.74
CA ASN A 51 -9.41 12.57 -7.57
C ASN A 51 -10.58 13.12 -6.74
N ALA A 52 -11.07 12.35 -5.77
CA ALA A 52 -12.14 12.78 -4.86
C ALA A 52 -11.71 13.99 -4.00
N PHE A 53 -10.47 14.02 -3.55
CA PHE A 53 -9.92 15.15 -2.80
C PHE A 53 -9.82 16.41 -3.67
N ILE A 54 -9.34 16.29 -4.90
CA ILE A 54 -9.28 17.41 -5.87
C ILE A 54 -10.68 17.96 -6.14
N ALA A 55 -11.63 17.07 -6.45
CA ALA A 55 -13.01 17.42 -6.80
C ALA A 55 -13.88 17.82 -5.59
N LYS A 56 -13.40 17.73 -4.34
CA LYS A 56 -14.17 17.94 -3.10
C LYS A 56 -15.34 16.95 -2.94
N GLU A 57 -15.21 15.76 -3.47
CA GLU A 57 -16.22 14.70 -3.37
C GLU A 57 -16.12 13.99 -2.01
N TYR A 58 -16.55 14.68 -0.94
CA TYR A 58 -16.40 14.20 0.44
C TYR A 58 -17.16 12.92 0.73
N SER A 59 -18.26 12.64 0.04
CA SER A 59 -18.97 11.37 0.12
C SER A 59 -18.11 10.22 -0.41
N LYS A 60 -17.36 10.43 -1.49
CA LYS A 60 -16.43 9.44 -2.04
C LYS A 60 -15.22 9.21 -1.10
N ILE A 61 -14.69 10.29 -0.51
CA ILE A 61 -13.64 10.17 0.52
C ILE A 61 -14.16 9.36 1.72
N ASP A 62 -15.40 9.59 2.15
CA ASP A 62 -16.02 8.82 3.23
C ASP A 62 -16.11 7.34 2.90
N ASP A 63 -16.50 7.00 1.67
CA ASP A 63 -16.56 5.62 1.19
C ASP A 63 -15.20 4.92 1.08
N LEU A 64 -14.14 5.66 0.77
CA LEU A 64 -12.78 5.14 0.58
C LEU A 64 -11.97 5.04 1.88
N THR A 65 -12.44 5.66 2.96
CA THR A 65 -11.75 5.67 4.26
C THR A 65 -12.49 4.80 5.29
N GLU A 66 -11.85 4.45 6.39
CA GLU A 66 -12.48 3.78 7.53
C GLU A 66 -12.01 4.40 8.86
N VAL A 67 -12.83 4.33 9.88
CA VAL A 67 -12.50 4.76 11.24
C VAL A 67 -12.35 3.55 12.19
N PRO A 68 -11.51 3.64 13.24
CA PRO A 68 -10.70 4.79 13.60
C PRO A 68 -9.63 5.09 12.54
N PHE A 69 -9.45 6.38 12.23
CA PHE A 69 -8.43 6.86 11.29
C PHE A 69 -7.36 7.62 12.03
N VAL A 70 -6.08 7.36 11.73
CA VAL A 70 -4.96 8.02 12.39
C VAL A 70 -4.23 8.92 11.40
N LEU A 71 -4.07 10.18 11.77
CA LEU A 71 -3.23 11.16 11.09
C LEU A 71 -2.04 11.50 11.98
N VAL A 72 -0.85 11.28 11.48
CA VAL A 72 0.41 11.69 12.11
C VAL A 72 1.09 12.71 11.21
N ASN A 73 1.47 13.84 11.74
CA ASN A 73 2.34 14.81 11.07
C ASN A 73 3.44 15.28 12.03
N ASN A 74 4.29 16.19 11.59
CA ASN A 74 5.44 16.68 12.37
C ASN A 74 5.04 17.26 13.72
N ASP A 75 3.83 17.82 13.84
CA ASP A 75 3.39 18.57 15.01
C ASP A 75 2.50 17.75 15.96
N LYS A 76 1.73 16.80 15.42
CA LYS A 76 0.70 16.11 16.20
C LYS A 76 0.32 14.75 15.66
N THR A 77 -0.27 13.94 16.53
CA THR A 77 -1.02 12.73 16.17
C THR A 77 -2.48 12.96 16.53
N VAL A 78 -3.37 12.71 15.56
CA VAL A 78 -4.82 12.84 15.74
C VAL A 78 -5.47 11.52 15.34
N SER A 79 -6.41 11.05 16.17
CA SER A 79 -7.27 9.91 15.85
C SER A 79 -8.70 10.40 15.69
N PHE A 80 -9.31 10.03 14.56
CA PHE A 80 -10.71 10.30 14.27
C PHE A 80 -11.52 9.03 14.52
N SER A 81 -12.44 9.09 15.46
CA SER A 81 -13.27 7.94 15.86
C SER A 81 -14.56 7.84 15.05
N THR A 82 -14.94 8.93 14.40
CA THR A 82 -16.16 8.98 13.56
C THR A 82 -15.86 9.52 12.16
N LYS A 83 -16.65 9.06 11.18
CA LYS A 83 -16.60 9.56 9.81
C LYS A 83 -16.86 11.07 9.73
N LYS A 84 -17.78 11.57 10.56
CA LYS A 84 -18.10 12.99 10.63
C LYS A 84 -16.88 13.85 10.99
N GLU A 85 -16.11 13.44 11.99
CA GLU A 85 -14.87 14.12 12.39
C GLU A 85 -13.82 14.07 11.29
N LEU A 86 -13.63 12.89 10.68
CA LEU A 86 -12.67 12.70 9.60
C LEU A 86 -13.01 13.58 8.39
N ILE A 87 -14.27 13.61 7.97
CA ILE A 87 -14.70 14.44 6.82
C ILE A 87 -14.62 15.94 7.14
N ALA A 88 -14.88 16.34 8.39
CA ALA A 88 -14.67 17.73 8.81
C ALA A 88 -13.19 18.14 8.68
N GLU A 89 -12.25 17.26 9.02
CA GLU A 89 -10.82 17.51 8.83
C GLU A 89 -10.44 17.61 7.36
N TYR A 90 -10.96 16.75 6.48
CA TYR A 90 -10.73 16.88 5.03
C TYR A 90 -11.24 18.21 4.46
N LYS A 91 -12.40 18.68 4.91
CA LYS A 91 -12.93 20.00 4.53
C LYS A 91 -11.99 21.11 5.01
N ARG A 92 -11.56 21.08 6.27
CA ARG A 92 -10.63 22.04 6.82
C ARG A 92 -9.32 22.12 6.04
N ILE A 93 -8.72 20.95 5.72
CA ILE A 93 -7.51 20.88 4.90
C ILE A 93 -7.77 21.49 3.52
N ARG A 94 -8.89 21.18 2.91
CA ARG A 94 -9.24 21.68 1.57
C ARG A 94 -9.51 23.18 1.55
N GLU A 95 -10.05 23.72 2.64
CA GLU A 95 -10.26 25.17 2.85
C GLU A 95 -8.93 25.90 3.03
N SER A 96 -7.97 25.34 3.78
CA SER A 96 -6.65 25.95 3.95
C SER A 96 -5.83 26.05 2.64
N LEU A 97 -6.19 25.31 1.61
CA LEU A 97 -5.54 25.39 0.29
C LEU A 97 -6.11 26.50 -0.60
N VAL A 98 -7.18 27.17 -0.19
CA VAL A 98 -7.83 28.24 -1.01
C VAL A 98 -6.90 29.44 -1.17
N GLU A 99 -6.18 29.83 -0.12
CA GLU A 99 -5.25 30.95 -0.14
C GLU A 99 -4.08 30.75 -1.11
N SER A 100 -3.70 29.49 -1.35
CA SER A 100 -2.67 29.12 -2.31
C SER A 100 -3.19 28.96 -3.73
N ASP A 101 -4.43 29.32 -4.00
CA ASP A 101 -5.13 29.18 -5.31
C ASP A 101 -5.03 27.73 -5.87
N TYR A 102 -5.14 26.74 -4.97
CA TYR A 102 -4.96 25.31 -5.28
C TYR A 102 -5.82 24.85 -6.47
N SER A 103 -5.18 24.21 -7.41
CA SER A 103 -5.78 23.54 -8.57
C SER A 103 -5.92 22.04 -8.36
N HIS A 104 -4.79 21.34 -8.27
CA HIS A 104 -4.73 19.88 -8.17
C HIS A 104 -3.45 19.41 -7.45
N SER A 105 -3.39 18.10 -7.21
CA SER A 105 -2.18 17.41 -6.75
C SER A 105 -1.79 16.34 -7.74
N GLU A 106 -0.49 16.18 -7.97
CA GLU A 106 0.09 15.10 -8.75
C GLU A 106 0.94 14.21 -7.86
N ILE A 107 0.82 12.90 -8.04
CA ILE A 107 1.69 11.92 -7.36
C ILE A 107 2.97 11.82 -8.16
N THR A 108 4.10 12.18 -7.54
CA THR A 108 5.42 12.20 -8.17
C THR A 108 6.23 10.94 -7.91
N SER A 109 5.89 10.20 -6.84
CA SER A 109 6.51 8.92 -6.51
C SER A 109 5.51 8.04 -5.75
N LEU A 110 5.52 6.74 -6.03
CA LEU A 110 4.65 5.77 -5.40
C LEU A 110 5.38 4.43 -5.23
N GLU A 111 5.46 3.96 -3.98
CA GLU A 111 5.96 2.64 -3.62
C GLU A 111 4.92 1.93 -2.75
N ILE A 112 4.41 0.78 -3.20
CA ILE A 112 3.39 0.01 -2.49
C ILE A 112 4.03 -1.24 -1.90
N ILE A 113 3.84 -1.44 -0.59
CA ILE A 113 4.31 -2.61 0.14
C ILE A 113 3.11 -3.35 0.71
N LYS A 114 2.92 -4.58 0.26
CA LYS A 114 1.94 -5.50 0.84
C LYS A 114 2.56 -6.19 2.05
N LEU A 115 2.08 -5.89 3.25
CA LEU A 115 2.56 -6.50 4.49
C LEU A 115 1.97 -7.90 4.69
N ASN A 116 0.69 -8.09 4.33
CA ASN A 116 -0.03 -9.37 4.34
C ASN A 116 -1.29 -9.28 3.49
N ASN A 117 -2.18 -10.27 3.57
CA ASN A 117 -3.42 -10.29 2.78
C ASN A 117 -4.44 -9.22 3.17
N PHE A 118 -4.27 -8.56 4.30
CA PHE A 118 -5.21 -7.58 4.85
C PHE A 118 -4.63 -6.18 4.95
N ILE A 119 -3.32 -6.04 5.04
CA ILE A 119 -2.64 -4.77 5.30
C ILE A 119 -1.64 -4.46 4.19
N SER A 120 -1.72 -3.26 3.66
CA SER A 120 -0.75 -2.68 2.74
C SER A 120 -0.38 -1.28 3.17
N THR A 121 0.80 -0.83 2.77
CA THR A 121 1.23 0.56 2.90
C THR A 121 1.62 1.10 1.53
N ALA A 122 1.47 2.41 1.35
CA ALA A 122 2.05 3.12 0.22
C ALA A 122 2.88 4.29 0.72
N LYS A 123 4.16 4.32 0.35
CA LYS A 123 4.96 5.53 0.45
C LYS A 123 4.72 6.36 -0.79
N MET A 124 4.33 7.61 -0.61
CA MET A 124 3.88 8.47 -1.70
C MET A 124 4.47 9.86 -1.54
N ALA A 125 5.04 10.42 -2.61
CA ALA A 125 5.37 11.82 -2.73
C ALA A 125 4.39 12.49 -3.69
N TYR A 126 4.10 13.78 -3.45
CA TYR A 126 3.17 14.53 -4.29
C TYR A 126 3.53 16.02 -4.34
N ASP A 127 3.18 16.65 -5.43
CA ASP A 127 3.22 18.09 -5.62
C ASP A 127 1.81 18.67 -5.69
N ARG A 128 1.63 19.88 -5.12
CA ARG A 128 0.40 20.67 -5.22
C ARG A 128 0.62 21.86 -6.12
N TYR A 129 -0.27 22.00 -7.07
CA TYR A 129 -0.23 23.05 -8.09
C TYR A 129 -1.30 24.09 -7.83
N ASN A 130 -0.94 25.36 -8.07
CA ASN A 130 -1.91 26.46 -8.16
C ASN A 130 -2.52 26.54 -9.58
N LYS A 131 -3.52 27.40 -9.77
CA LYS A 131 -4.19 27.56 -11.07
C LYS A 131 -3.30 28.13 -12.18
N SER A 132 -2.20 28.78 -11.83
CA SER A 132 -1.19 29.26 -12.78
C SER A 132 -0.21 28.16 -13.24
N GLY A 133 -0.32 26.94 -12.66
CA GLY A 133 0.55 25.80 -12.97
C GLY A 133 1.85 25.76 -12.15
N GLY A 134 2.02 26.64 -11.18
CA GLY A 134 3.20 26.61 -10.29
C GLY A 134 3.01 25.63 -9.14
N VAL A 135 4.06 24.91 -8.78
CA VAL A 135 4.12 24.09 -7.55
C VAL A 135 4.29 25.05 -6.36
N PHE A 136 3.39 24.96 -5.38
CA PHE A 136 3.46 25.76 -4.15
C PHE A 136 3.71 24.92 -2.89
N HIS A 137 3.58 23.59 -3.01
CA HIS A 137 3.83 22.68 -1.89
C HIS A 137 4.25 21.32 -2.42
N SER A 138 5.26 20.72 -1.80
CA SER A 138 5.64 19.32 -2.00
C SER A 138 5.54 18.59 -0.67
N GLY A 139 5.00 17.38 -0.69
CA GLY A 139 4.83 16.54 0.49
C GLY A 139 5.14 15.09 0.22
N GLU A 140 5.46 14.37 1.28
CA GLU A 140 5.55 12.91 1.23
C GLU A 140 4.88 12.30 2.46
N GLY A 141 4.53 11.03 2.37
CA GLY A 141 3.92 10.34 3.48
C GLY A 141 3.80 8.84 3.27
N ILE A 142 3.44 8.17 4.36
CA ILE A 142 3.08 6.75 4.34
C ILE A 142 1.60 6.64 4.60
N TYR A 143 0.91 5.95 3.71
CA TYR A 143 -0.53 5.71 3.75
C TYR A 143 -0.77 4.25 4.13
N LEU A 144 -1.66 4.01 5.09
CA LEU A 144 -1.99 2.68 5.60
C LEU A 144 -3.35 2.24 5.09
N TYR A 145 -3.38 1.07 4.45
CA TYR A 145 -4.58 0.46 3.88
C TYR A 145 -4.92 -0.84 4.59
N ARG A 146 -6.22 -1.08 4.79
CA ARG A 146 -6.76 -2.30 5.37
C ARG A 146 -7.85 -2.89 4.49
N LYS A 147 -7.75 -4.18 4.19
CA LYS A 147 -8.80 -4.95 3.52
C LYS A 147 -9.76 -5.54 4.56
N LYS A 148 -11.05 -5.28 4.38
CA LYS A 148 -12.14 -5.79 5.22
C LYS A 148 -13.33 -6.13 4.34
N ASN A 149 -13.90 -7.33 4.49
CA ASN A 149 -15.01 -7.81 3.65
C ASN A 149 -14.73 -7.63 2.16
N GLU A 150 -13.56 -8.08 1.71
CA GLU A 150 -13.07 -7.99 0.33
C GLU A 150 -12.92 -6.57 -0.23
N ARG A 151 -13.10 -5.56 0.58
CA ARG A 151 -12.95 -4.14 0.19
C ARG A 151 -11.76 -3.51 0.89
N LEU A 152 -11.00 -2.70 0.16
CA LEU A 152 -9.86 -1.95 0.65
C LEU A 152 -10.29 -0.56 1.15
N PHE A 153 -9.68 -0.12 2.26
CA PHE A 153 -9.92 1.19 2.88
C PHE A 153 -8.61 1.84 3.28
N LEU A 154 -8.52 3.14 3.13
CA LEU A 154 -7.50 3.96 3.76
C LEU A 154 -7.87 4.14 5.25
N VAL A 155 -6.97 3.76 6.16
CA VAL A 155 -7.21 3.79 7.62
C VAL A 155 -6.27 4.71 8.38
N GLY A 156 -5.30 5.30 7.71
CA GLY A 156 -4.38 6.27 8.32
C GLY A 156 -3.31 6.76 7.38
N ARG A 157 -2.64 7.83 7.80
CA ARG A 157 -1.50 8.38 7.08
C ARG A 157 -0.52 9.05 8.03
N ILE A 158 0.75 8.96 7.68
CA ILE A 158 1.86 9.67 8.30
C ILE A 158 2.39 10.63 7.25
N GLU A 159 2.35 11.91 7.48
CA GLU A 159 2.78 12.94 6.53
C GLU A 159 3.98 13.70 7.07
N SER A 160 5.00 13.86 6.25
CA SER A 160 6.03 14.85 6.42
C SER A 160 5.83 15.93 5.36
N SER A 161 5.54 17.16 5.75
CA SER A 161 5.66 18.28 4.85
C SER A 161 7.13 18.68 4.79
N GLN A 162 7.74 18.65 3.63
CA GLN A 162 8.93 19.47 3.45
C GLN A 162 8.47 20.93 3.59
N LYS A 163 9.02 21.63 4.57
CA LYS A 163 8.80 23.07 4.72
C LYS A 163 9.08 23.73 3.37
N ASP A 164 8.16 24.61 3.00
CA ASP A 164 8.23 25.45 1.83
C ASP A 164 9.67 25.80 1.46
N ALA A 165 10.03 25.45 0.21
CA ALA A 165 11.21 26.00 -0.41
C ALA A 165 10.97 27.52 -0.51
N LEU A 166 11.60 28.28 0.40
CA LEU A 166 11.70 29.74 0.37
C LEU A 166 12.48 30.19 -0.86
#